data_ec9f2f72f58edf5e1f579fb6cce9597f
#
_entry.id   ec9f2f72f58edf5e1f579fb6cce9597f
#
_cell.length_a   1.000
_cell.length_b   1.000
_cell.length_c   1.000
_cell.angle_alpha   90.00
_cell.angle_beta   90.00
_cell.angle_gamma   90.00
#
_symmetry.space_group_name_H-M   'P 1'
#
loop_
_entity.id
_entity.type
_entity.pdbx_description
1 polymer ?
#
loop_
_entity_poly.entity_id
_entity_poly.type
_entity_poly.pdbx_seq_one_letter_code
_entity_poly.pdbx_strand_id
1 'polypeptide(L)'
;MAVSIKTPPEVEKMRIAGRLAGEVLRMIRPHVQPGISTDELDRICHDFIINEQQAIPAPLNYRGFPKSICTSVNHVVCHGIPANKILRKGDMLNIDITVIKDGFHGDTSKMFFVGEPTVAGRRLAGISHECMKIGIGMVKPGVQLGDIGHAIQQHAETNHCSVVREYCGHGIGREFHEEPQVLHYGKPGTGLRLEPGMTFTIEPMVNAGKRHTRLLPDGWTVVTKDPVSYTHLTLPTTPY
;
A
#
# COMPACT_ATOMS: atom_id res chain seq x y z
N MET A 1 15.04 12.24 10.52
CA MET A 1 15.00 13.43 9.62
C MET A 1 13.79 14.28 10.04
N ALA A 2 13.76 15.58 9.72
CA ALA A 2 12.59 16.41 9.99
C ALA A 2 11.48 16.06 8.96
N VAL A 3 10.22 16.23 9.38
CA VAL A 3 9.07 16.07 8.48
C VAL A 3 9.09 17.18 7.42
N SER A 4 8.93 16.79 6.16
CA SER A 4 8.90 17.74 5.03
C SER A 4 7.48 18.29 4.87
N ILE A 5 7.34 19.62 4.91
CA ILE A 5 6.08 20.32 4.62
C ILE A 5 6.12 20.77 3.16
N LYS A 6 5.18 20.27 2.36
CA LYS A 6 5.10 20.56 0.92
C LYS A 6 4.42 21.91 0.69
N THR A 7 5.01 22.69 -0.20
CA THR A 7 4.41 23.93 -0.70
C THR A 7 3.22 23.63 -1.62
N PRO A 8 2.28 24.59 -1.84
CA PRO A 8 1.15 24.34 -2.74
C PRO A 8 1.54 23.84 -4.15
N PRO A 9 2.60 24.33 -4.81
CA PRO A 9 3.05 23.76 -6.08
C PRO A 9 3.57 22.31 -5.97
N GLU A 10 4.22 21.96 -4.86
CA GLU A 10 4.68 20.58 -4.62
C GLU A 10 3.51 19.63 -4.33
N VAL A 11 2.51 20.11 -3.59
CA VAL A 11 1.24 19.38 -3.39
C VAL A 11 0.59 19.04 -4.72
N GLU A 12 0.58 19.96 -5.69
CA GLU A 12 0.01 19.67 -7.02
C GLU A 12 0.82 18.62 -7.78
N LYS A 13 2.15 18.62 -7.67
CA LYS A 13 2.99 17.54 -8.22
C LYS A 13 2.69 16.18 -7.55
N MET A 14 2.49 16.16 -6.24
CA MET A 14 2.05 14.97 -5.53
C MET A 14 0.69 14.46 -6.02
N ARG A 15 -0.27 15.36 -6.30
CA ARG A 15 -1.58 14.99 -6.88
C ARG A 15 -1.44 14.35 -8.25
N ILE A 16 -0.54 14.89 -9.09
CA ILE A 16 -0.26 14.32 -10.42
C ILE A 16 0.33 12.93 -10.27
N ALA A 17 1.37 12.76 -9.46
CA ALA A 17 2.01 11.46 -9.24
C ALA A 17 1.03 10.42 -8.67
N GLY A 18 0.24 10.77 -7.65
CA GLY A 18 -0.78 9.89 -7.07
C GLY A 18 -1.88 9.51 -8.06
N ARG A 19 -2.32 10.45 -8.92
CA ARG A 19 -3.28 10.16 -9.99
C ARG A 19 -2.71 9.16 -10.99
N LEU A 20 -1.46 9.33 -11.42
CA LEU A 20 -0.78 8.42 -12.35
C LEU A 20 -0.67 7.01 -11.75
N ALA A 21 -0.27 6.87 -10.48
CA ALA A 21 -0.25 5.58 -9.80
C ALA A 21 -1.65 4.91 -9.77
N GLY A 22 -2.69 5.68 -9.47
CA GLY A 22 -4.08 5.19 -9.51
C GLY A 22 -4.55 4.79 -10.92
N GLU A 23 -4.02 5.43 -11.97
CA GLU A 23 -4.29 5.07 -13.38
C GLU A 23 -3.70 3.71 -13.73
N VAL A 24 -2.49 3.38 -13.25
CA VAL A 24 -1.91 2.05 -13.43
C VAL A 24 -2.82 0.97 -12.82
N LEU A 25 -3.36 1.19 -11.61
CA LEU A 25 -4.29 0.25 -10.98
C LEU A 25 -5.62 0.09 -11.75
N ARG A 26 -6.07 1.13 -12.45
CA ARG A 26 -7.25 1.04 -13.33
C ARG A 26 -6.93 0.27 -14.60
N MET A 27 -5.78 0.57 -15.22
CA MET A 27 -5.31 -0.06 -16.46
C MET A 27 -5.08 -1.56 -16.27
N ILE A 28 -4.42 -1.98 -15.18
CA ILE A 28 -4.06 -3.38 -14.96
C ILE A 28 -5.27 -4.27 -14.59
N ARG A 29 -6.37 -3.68 -14.16
CA ARG A 29 -7.55 -4.41 -13.66
C ARG A 29 -8.06 -5.52 -14.60
N PRO A 30 -8.28 -5.29 -15.92
CA PRO A 30 -8.77 -6.33 -16.82
C PRO A 30 -7.77 -7.46 -17.03
N HIS A 31 -6.49 -7.26 -16.74
CA HIS A 31 -5.45 -8.28 -16.89
C HIS A 31 -5.36 -9.22 -15.69
N VAL A 32 -5.92 -8.85 -14.53
CA VAL A 32 -5.90 -9.71 -13.33
C VAL A 32 -6.91 -10.84 -13.48
N GLN A 33 -6.48 -11.90 -14.15
CA GLN A 33 -7.30 -13.06 -14.47
C GLN A 33 -6.57 -14.37 -14.15
N PRO A 34 -7.30 -15.50 -13.96
CA PRO A 34 -6.65 -16.80 -13.83
C PRO A 34 -5.78 -17.13 -15.05
N GLY A 35 -4.58 -17.65 -14.79
CA GLY A 35 -3.63 -18.04 -15.83
C GLY A 35 -2.55 -17.01 -16.14
N ILE A 36 -2.68 -15.74 -15.73
CA ILE A 36 -1.61 -14.75 -15.86
C ILE A 36 -0.55 -14.96 -14.78
N SER A 37 0.70 -14.66 -15.08
CA SER A 37 1.77 -14.61 -14.08
C SER A 37 1.88 -13.23 -13.44
N THR A 38 2.41 -13.16 -12.23
CA THR A 38 2.69 -11.85 -11.60
C THR A 38 3.82 -11.12 -12.32
N ASP A 39 4.72 -11.82 -13.00
CA ASP A 39 5.76 -11.24 -13.84
C ASP A 39 5.18 -10.52 -15.06
N GLU A 40 4.17 -11.11 -15.70
CA GLU A 40 3.47 -10.49 -16.83
C GLU A 40 2.69 -9.24 -16.39
N LEU A 41 2.09 -9.24 -15.19
CA LEU A 41 1.47 -8.04 -14.63
C LEU A 41 2.50 -6.93 -14.40
N ASP A 42 3.69 -7.27 -13.90
CA ASP A 42 4.80 -6.32 -13.74
C ASP A 42 5.20 -5.71 -15.09
N ARG A 43 5.38 -6.54 -16.12
CA ARG A 43 5.74 -6.09 -17.47
C ARG A 43 4.70 -5.12 -18.03
N ILE A 44 3.41 -5.44 -17.94
CA ILE A 44 2.33 -4.58 -18.42
C ILE A 44 2.32 -3.24 -17.68
N CYS A 45 2.48 -3.26 -16.34
CA CYS A 45 2.54 -2.04 -15.55
C CYS A 45 3.80 -1.21 -15.88
N HIS A 46 4.95 -1.86 -16.03
CA HIS A 46 6.20 -1.20 -16.42
C HIS A 46 6.05 -0.46 -17.74
N ASP A 47 5.58 -1.17 -18.76
CA ASP A 47 5.41 -0.61 -20.11
C ASP A 47 4.45 0.59 -20.10
N PHE A 48 3.35 0.51 -19.36
CA PHE A 48 2.41 1.60 -19.22
C PHE A 48 3.00 2.82 -18.50
N ILE A 49 3.71 2.61 -17.39
CA ILE A 49 4.36 3.69 -16.63
C ILE A 49 5.40 4.41 -17.49
N ILE A 50 6.26 3.66 -18.19
CA ILE A 50 7.34 4.25 -18.98
C ILE A 50 6.81 4.89 -20.26
N ASN A 51 6.04 4.16 -21.06
CA ASN A 51 5.72 4.56 -22.43
C ASN A 51 4.50 5.49 -22.48
N GLU A 52 3.46 5.22 -21.71
CA GLU A 52 2.22 6.01 -21.76
C GLU A 52 2.23 7.19 -20.79
N GLN A 53 2.70 6.97 -19.54
CA GLN A 53 2.71 8.02 -18.53
C GLN A 53 3.99 8.86 -18.56
N GLN A 54 5.04 8.38 -19.23
CA GLN A 54 6.37 9.02 -19.19
C GLN A 54 6.80 9.31 -17.76
N ALA A 55 6.61 8.30 -16.90
CA ALA A 55 6.95 8.31 -15.48
C ALA A 55 7.98 7.21 -15.19
N ILE A 56 8.47 7.16 -13.97
CA ILE A 56 9.45 6.16 -13.54
C ILE A 56 8.78 5.24 -12.51
N PRO A 57 8.85 3.90 -12.65
CA PRO A 57 8.42 2.99 -11.60
C PRO A 57 9.39 3.05 -10.43
N ALA A 58 8.97 3.62 -9.31
CA ALA A 58 9.83 3.88 -8.16
C ALA A 58 10.42 2.63 -7.49
N PRO A 59 9.71 1.47 -7.43
CA PRO A 59 10.28 0.27 -6.83
C PRO A 59 11.49 -0.29 -7.59
N LEU A 60 11.56 -0.11 -8.91
CA LEU A 60 12.61 -0.69 -9.73
C LEU A 60 14.00 -0.18 -9.31
N ASN A 61 14.87 -1.09 -8.89
CA ASN A 61 16.20 -0.81 -8.34
C ASN A 61 16.23 -0.06 -7.00
N TYR A 62 15.07 0.25 -6.40
CA TYR A 62 15.03 0.85 -5.07
C TYR A 62 15.61 -0.13 -4.04
N ARG A 63 16.78 0.22 -3.48
CA ARG A 63 17.53 -0.64 -2.54
C ARG A 63 17.74 -2.07 -3.04
N GLY A 64 17.81 -2.26 -4.37
CA GLY A 64 18.00 -3.56 -5.00
C GLY A 64 16.72 -4.34 -5.30
N PHE A 65 15.52 -3.75 -5.13
CA PHE A 65 14.28 -4.40 -5.56
C PHE A 65 14.25 -4.58 -7.09
N PRO A 66 13.98 -5.79 -7.62
CA PRO A 66 14.27 -6.09 -9.02
C PRO A 66 13.12 -5.82 -10.00
N LYS A 67 11.97 -5.30 -9.54
CA LYS A 67 10.73 -5.19 -10.31
C LYS A 67 10.10 -3.80 -10.21
N SER A 68 9.18 -3.49 -11.11
CA SER A 68 8.55 -2.18 -11.21
C SER A 68 7.36 -1.97 -10.28
N ILE A 69 6.75 -3.07 -9.82
CA ILE A 69 5.61 -3.07 -8.90
C ILE A 69 5.82 -4.16 -7.84
N CYS A 70 5.06 -4.12 -6.75
CA CYS A 70 4.95 -5.27 -5.85
C CYS A 70 3.65 -6.05 -6.12
N THR A 71 3.73 -7.37 -6.02
CA THR A 71 2.57 -8.28 -6.16
C THR A 71 2.49 -9.23 -4.98
N SER A 72 1.52 -9.04 -4.10
CA SER A 72 1.39 -9.81 -2.86
C SER A 72 0.16 -10.72 -2.94
N VAL A 73 0.39 -12.02 -3.08
CA VAL A 73 -0.65 -13.04 -3.30
C VAL A 73 -0.97 -13.78 -2.00
N ASN A 74 -2.24 -13.82 -1.61
CA ASN A 74 -2.79 -14.57 -0.48
C ASN A 74 -2.11 -14.24 0.87
N HIS A 75 -1.18 -15.06 1.34
CA HIS A 75 -0.46 -14.92 2.62
C HIS A 75 0.77 -14.00 2.55
N VAL A 76 1.09 -13.48 1.37
CA VAL A 76 2.14 -12.47 1.21
C VAL A 76 1.63 -11.13 1.72
N VAL A 77 2.26 -10.59 2.76
CA VAL A 77 1.86 -9.36 3.44
C VAL A 77 2.19 -8.13 2.62
N CYS A 78 3.43 -7.99 2.18
CA CYS A 78 3.87 -6.90 1.32
C CYS A 78 5.17 -7.26 0.59
N HIS A 79 5.59 -6.38 -0.32
CA HIS A 79 6.84 -6.46 -1.08
C HIS A 79 7.02 -7.77 -1.84
N GLY A 80 5.93 -8.46 -2.20
CA GLY A 80 6.02 -9.65 -3.04
C GLY A 80 6.65 -9.32 -4.38
N ILE A 81 7.75 -10.03 -4.72
CA ILE A 81 8.46 -9.84 -5.99
C ILE A 81 7.67 -10.50 -7.12
N PRO A 82 7.26 -9.77 -8.17
CA PRO A 82 6.73 -10.37 -9.38
C PRO A 82 7.62 -11.48 -9.95
N ALA A 83 7.01 -12.61 -10.27
CA ALA A 83 7.71 -13.82 -10.72
C ALA A 83 6.79 -14.70 -11.61
N ASN A 84 7.25 -15.88 -12.00
CA ASN A 84 6.45 -16.86 -12.74
C ASN A 84 5.30 -17.48 -11.91
N LYS A 85 4.83 -16.77 -10.88
CA LYS A 85 3.67 -17.16 -10.07
C LYS A 85 2.40 -17.00 -10.89
N ILE A 86 1.79 -18.11 -11.29
CA ILE A 86 0.52 -18.12 -12.02
C ILE A 86 -0.64 -17.89 -11.04
N LEU A 87 -1.47 -16.91 -11.33
CA LEU A 87 -2.68 -16.62 -10.58
C LEU A 87 -3.76 -17.65 -10.84
N ARG A 88 -4.47 -18.04 -9.78
CA ARG A 88 -5.54 -19.03 -9.81
C ARG A 88 -6.87 -18.42 -9.37
N LYS A 89 -7.96 -18.98 -9.86
CA LYS A 89 -9.30 -18.59 -9.40
C LYS A 89 -9.40 -18.71 -7.87
N GLY A 90 -9.85 -17.64 -7.22
CA GLY A 90 -9.94 -17.53 -5.76
C GLY A 90 -8.76 -16.85 -5.09
N ASP A 91 -7.65 -16.61 -5.81
CA ASP A 91 -6.53 -15.85 -5.25
C ASP A 91 -6.94 -14.40 -4.94
N MET A 92 -6.38 -13.89 -3.87
CA MET A 92 -6.38 -12.46 -3.52
C MET A 92 -5.00 -11.90 -3.88
N LEU A 93 -4.97 -10.79 -4.59
CA LEU A 93 -3.75 -10.15 -5.04
C LEU A 93 -3.76 -8.68 -4.64
N ASN A 94 -2.78 -8.24 -3.86
CA ASN A 94 -2.46 -6.83 -3.76
C ASN A 94 -1.46 -6.48 -4.87
N ILE A 95 -1.77 -5.43 -5.62
CA ILE A 95 -0.82 -4.76 -6.54
C ILE A 95 -0.52 -3.41 -5.94
N ASP A 96 0.76 -3.13 -5.75
CA ASP A 96 1.27 -1.92 -5.14
C ASP A 96 2.14 -1.16 -6.15
N ILE A 97 1.74 0.09 -6.39
CA ILE A 97 2.25 0.94 -7.45
C ILE A 97 2.82 2.21 -6.86
N THR A 98 4.09 2.47 -7.12
CA THR A 98 4.67 3.78 -6.86
C THR A 98 5.32 4.30 -8.13
N VAL A 99 4.95 5.52 -8.53
CA VAL A 99 5.53 6.20 -9.69
C VAL A 99 6.23 7.47 -9.28
N ILE A 100 7.27 7.85 -10.02
CA ILE A 100 7.93 9.15 -9.90
C ILE A 100 7.55 10.00 -11.10
N LYS A 101 6.98 11.17 -10.86
CA LYS A 101 6.70 12.19 -11.89
C LYS A 101 7.19 13.54 -11.42
N ASP A 102 7.98 14.22 -12.24
CA ASP A 102 8.56 15.55 -11.95
C ASP A 102 9.27 15.62 -10.59
N GLY A 103 9.95 14.52 -10.22
CA GLY A 103 10.72 14.39 -8.98
C GLY A 103 9.87 14.18 -7.72
N PHE A 104 8.59 13.78 -7.85
CA PHE A 104 7.71 13.44 -6.73
C PHE A 104 7.12 12.04 -6.88
N HIS A 105 6.99 11.34 -5.75
CA HIS A 105 6.43 9.99 -5.68
C HIS A 105 4.93 10.01 -5.49
N GLY A 106 4.23 9.12 -6.18
CA GLY A 106 2.82 8.83 -5.95
C GLY A 106 2.68 7.34 -5.68
N ASP A 107 2.12 6.99 -4.53
CA ASP A 107 2.04 5.64 -4.01
C ASP A 107 0.59 5.23 -3.76
N THR A 108 0.20 4.06 -4.27
CA THR A 108 -1.13 3.50 -4.06
C THR A 108 -1.17 2.01 -4.34
N SER A 109 -1.93 1.28 -3.55
CA SER A 109 -2.16 -0.13 -3.80
C SER A 109 -3.64 -0.50 -3.82
N LYS A 110 -3.93 -1.68 -4.35
CA LYS A 110 -5.29 -2.20 -4.43
C LYS A 110 -5.34 -3.71 -4.35
N MET A 111 -6.36 -4.19 -3.61
CA MET A 111 -6.72 -5.60 -3.63
C MET A 111 -7.54 -5.94 -4.87
N PHE A 112 -7.13 -7.00 -5.54
CA PHE A 112 -7.84 -7.64 -6.64
C PHE A 112 -8.23 -9.05 -6.25
N PHE A 113 -9.37 -9.50 -6.77
CA PHE A 113 -9.79 -10.89 -6.67
C PHE A 113 -9.65 -11.54 -8.04
N VAL A 114 -8.98 -12.68 -8.08
CA VAL A 114 -8.81 -13.46 -9.31
C VAL A 114 -10.02 -14.38 -9.48
N GLY A 115 -11.01 -13.93 -10.24
CA GLY A 115 -12.35 -14.53 -10.27
C GLY A 115 -13.13 -14.27 -8.98
N GLU A 116 -13.96 -15.24 -8.57
CA GLU A 116 -14.76 -15.11 -7.34
C GLU A 116 -13.90 -15.38 -6.08
N PRO A 117 -13.87 -14.43 -5.13
CA PRO A 117 -13.15 -14.61 -3.87
C PRO A 117 -13.90 -15.56 -2.95
N THR A 118 -13.18 -16.14 -1.99
CA THR A 118 -13.80 -16.82 -0.85
C THR A 118 -14.59 -15.82 0.02
N VAL A 119 -15.57 -16.31 0.78
CA VAL A 119 -16.31 -15.47 1.75
C VAL A 119 -15.36 -14.82 2.76
N ALA A 120 -14.40 -15.60 3.27
CA ALA A 120 -13.38 -15.09 4.20
C ALA A 120 -12.49 -14.03 3.57
N GLY A 121 -12.04 -14.24 2.34
CA GLY A 121 -11.21 -13.27 1.60
C GLY A 121 -11.96 -11.97 1.32
N ARG A 122 -13.22 -12.04 0.87
CA ARG A 122 -14.05 -10.85 0.65
C ARG A 122 -14.26 -10.07 1.94
N ARG A 123 -14.55 -10.77 3.06
CA ARG A 123 -14.70 -10.15 4.38
C ARG A 123 -13.42 -9.44 4.82
N LEU A 124 -12.27 -10.09 4.73
CA LEU A 124 -11.00 -9.53 5.14
C LEU A 124 -10.63 -8.29 4.32
N ALA A 125 -10.81 -8.35 2.99
CA ALA A 125 -10.59 -7.18 2.12
C ALA A 125 -11.52 -6.02 2.47
N GLY A 126 -12.78 -6.28 2.83
CA GLY A 126 -13.73 -5.29 3.32
C GLY A 126 -13.23 -4.59 4.58
N ILE A 127 -12.85 -5.38 5.60
CA ILE A 127 -12.32 -4.86 6.88
C ILE A 127 -11.07 -4.01 6.65
N SER A 128 -10.12 -4.47 5.84
CA SER A 128 -8.92 -3.69 5.53
C SER A 128 -9.25 -2.37 4.83
N HIS A 129 -10.19 -2.39 3.89
CA HIS A 129 -10.67 -1.18 3.21
C HIS A 129 -11.35 -0.20 4.18
N GLU A 130 -12.13 -0.70 5.12
CA GLU A 130 -12.75 0.11 6.17
C GLU A 130 -11.70 0.72 7.10
N CYS A 131 -10.69 -0.06 7.54
CA CYS A 131 -9.55 0.42 8.31
C CYS A 131 -8.86 1.62 7.63
N MET A 132 -8.58 1.49 6.35
CA MET A 132 -7.98 2.57 5.56
C MET A 132 -8.89 3.80 5.52
N LYS A 133 -10.19 3.64 5.24
CA LYS A 133 -11.16 4.75 5.20
C LYS A 133 -11.29 5.46 6.55
N ILE A 134 -11.30 4.70 7.65
CA ILE A 134 -11.32 5.26 9.00
C ILE A 134 -10.09 6.13 9.22
N GLY A 135 -8.90 5.60 8.90
CA GLY A 135 -7.65 6.37 9.03
C GLY A 135 -7.68 7.67 8.25
N ILE A 136 -8.09 7.61 6.97
CA ILE A 136 -8.19 8.78 6.09
C ILE A 136 -9.21 9.79 6.60
N GLY A 137 -10.37 9.32 7.03
CA GLY A 137 -11.44 10.18 7.55
C GLY A 137 -11.04 10.98 8.81
N MET A 138 -9.99 10.54 9.51
CA MET A 138 -9.45 11.25 10.67
C MET A 138 -8.40 12.30 10.31
N VAL A 139 -7.88 12.30 9.08
CA VAL A 139 -6.82 13.23 8.68
C VAL A 139 -7.35 14.67 8.62
N LYS A 140 -6.86 15.47 9.54
CA LYS A 140 -7.10 16.93 9.59
C LYS A 140 -6.02 17.61 10.44
N PRO A 141 -5.75 18.90 10.25
CA PRO A 141 -4.79 19.62 11.07
C PRO A 141 -5.08 19.46 12.56
N GLY A 142 -4.04 19.22 13.35
CA GLY A 142 -4.13 19.08 14.79
C GLY A 142 -4.39 17.67 15.33
N VAL A 143 -4.82 16.71 14.50
CA VAL A 143 -4.92 15.28 14.89
C VAL A 143 -3.53 14.71 15.09
N GLN A 144 -3.37 13.79 16.02
CA GLN A 144 -2.10 13.09 16.23
C GLN A 144 -2.11 11.73 15.51
N LEU A 145 -0.95 11.28 15.03
CA LEU A 145 -0.83 10.00 14.30
C LEU A 145 -1.28 8.80 15.15
N GLY A 146 -1.10 8.86 16.48
CA GLY A 146 -1.58 7.83 17.41
C GLY A 146 -3.09 7.71 17.45
N ASP A 147 -3.84 8.79 17.19
CA ASP A 147 -5.31 8.74 17.09
C ASP A 147 -5.74 7.92 15.87
N ILE A 148 -5.09 8.16 14.72
CA ILE A 148 -5.34 7.44 13.46
C ILE A 148 -5.01 5.96 13.64
N GLY A 149 -3.80 5.65 14.14
CA GLY A 149 -3.37 4.28 14.36
C GLY A 149 -4.27 3.51 15.33
N HIS A 150 -4.71 4.17 16.41
CA HIS A 150 -5.64 3.59 17.39
C HIS A 150 -6.99 3.24 16.75
N ALA A 151 -7.58 4.14 15.98
CA ALA A 151 -8.88 3.92 15.35
C ALA A 151 -8.83 2.76 14.33
N ILE A 152 -7.76 2.68 13.54
CA ILE A 152 -7.52 1.57 12.61
C ILE A 152 -7.40 0.24 13.38
N GLN A 153 -6.56 0.20 14.41
CA GLN A 153 -6.35 -0.97 15.25
C GLN A 153 -7.65 -1.44 15.90
N GLN A 154 -8.39 -0.53 16.51
CA GLN A 154 -9.66 -0.83 17.18
C GLN A 154 -10.67 -1.46 16.22
N HIS A 155 -10.80 -0.90 15.00
CA HIS A 155 -11.69 -1.47 13.98
C HIS A 155 -11.28 -2.88 13.57
N ALA A 156 -10.00 -3.11 13.30
CA ALA A 156 -9.49 -4.43 12.92
C ALA A 156 -9.71 -5.46 14.05
N GLU A 157 -9.36 -5.12 15.29
CA GLU A 157 -9.48 -6.03 16.45
C GLU A 157 -10.95 -6.34 16.81
N THR A 158 -11.85 -5.37 16.71
CA THR A 158 -13.31 -5.58 16.90
C THR A 158 -13.86 -6.56 15.86
N ASN A 159 -13.27 -6.60 14.67
CA ASN A 159 -13.61 -7.54 13.61
C ASN A 159 -12.81 -8.86 13.67
N HIS A 160 -12.16 -9.16 14.78
CA HIS A 160 -11.34 -10.37 15.01
C HIS A 160 -10.17 -10.51 14.01
N CYS A 161 -9.62 -9.39 13.59
CA CYS A 161 -8.42 -9.30 12.77
C CYS A 161 -7.28 -8.66 13.57
N SER A 162 -6.07 -8.74 13.06
CA SER A 162 -4.91 -8.10 13.68
C SER A 162 -4.18 -7.19 12.70
N VAL A 163 -3.64 -6.07 13.20
CA VAL A 163 -2.82 -5.15 12.42
C VAL A 163 -1.36 -5.55 12.52
N VAL A 164 -0.68 -5.66 11.38
CA VAL A 164 0.78 -5.86 11.30
C VAL A 164 1.48 -4.65 11.92
N ARG A 165 2.59 -4.91 12.64
CA ARG A 165 3.34 -3.86 13.37
C ARG A 165 4.77 -3.68 12.90
N GLU A 166 5.26 -4.61 12.09
CA GLU A 166 6.62 -4.61 11.55
C GLU A 166 6.79 -3.66 10.36
N TYR A 167 5.67 -3.24 9.78
CA TYR A 167 5.58 -2.31 8.65
C TYR A 167 4.54 -1.24 8.95
N CYS A 168 4.67 -0.09 8.30
CA CYS A 168 3.80 1.07 8.54
C CYS A 168 3.72 1.94 7.29
N GLY A 169 2.80 2.87 7.27
CA GLY A 169 2.80 3.98 6.35
C GLY A 169 3.93 4.96 6.63
N HIS A 170 4.18 5.85 5.72
CA HIS A 170 5.33 6.74 5.75
C HIS A 170 5.03 8.09 5.12
N GLY A 171 5.79 9.10 5.49
CA GLY A 171 5.87 10.33 4.72
C GLY A 171 6.36 10.03 3.30
N ILE A 172 5.91 10.83 2.33
CA ILE A 172 6.23 10.64 0.92
C ILE A 172 6.33 11.99 0.23
N GLY A 173 7.20 12.09 -0.77
CA GLY A 173 7.39 13.33 -1.49
C GLY A 173 8.46 13.23 -2.55
N ARG A 174 9.55 13.94 -2.35
CA ARG A 174 10.74 13.82 -3.21
C ARG A 174 11.47 12.51 -2.99
N GLU A 175 11.40 11.98 -1.77
CA GLU A 175 11.88 10.64 -1.45
C GLU A 175 10.70 9.69 -1.37
N PHE A 176 10.94 8.40 -1.70
CA PHE A 176 9.93 7.37 -1.60
C PHE A 176 9.43 7.22 -0.16
N HIS A 177 10.37 7.13 0.80
CA HIS A 177 10.08 7.03 2.22
C HIS A 177 10.68 8.21 2.97
N GLU A 178 9.81 9.08 3.47
CA GLU A 178 10.14 10.23 4.32
C GLU A 178 9.59 10.04 5.74
N GLU A 179 9.99 10.89 6.66
CA GLU A 179 9.26 11.06 7.93
C GLU A 179 7.88 11.74 7.67
N PRO A 180 6.86 11.43 8.46
CA PRO A 180 6.89 10.56 9.65
C PRO A 180 6.59 9.09 9.32
N GLN A 181 6.92 8.19 10.26
CA GLN A 181 6.32 6.86 10.29
C GLN A 181 4.84 6.96 10.68
N VAL A 182 3.97 6.30 9.93
CA VAL A 182 2.51 6.30 10.15
C VAL A 182 2.07 4.91 10.60
N LEU A 183 2.10 4.69 11.90
CA LEU A 183 1.71 3.42 12.49
C LEU A 183 0.19 3.22 12.39
N HIS A 184 -0.24 2.01 12.02
CA HIS A 184 -1.65 1.64 11.95
C HIS A 184 -2.17 1.03 13.28
N TYR A 185 -1.48 1.31 14.36
CA TYR A 185 -1.81 1.00 15.75
C TYR A 185 -1.28 2.11 16.65
N GLY A 186 -1.79 2.22 17.86
CA GLY A 186 -1.28 3.26 18.77
C GLY A 186 -2.18 3.56 19.95
N LYS A 187 -1.88 4.68 20.59
CA LYS A 187 -2.67 5.23 21.70
C LYS A 187 -3.19 6.62 21.33
N PRO A 188 -4.45 6.94 21.68
CA PRO A 188 -5.00 8.28 21.48
C PRO A 188 -4.13 9.36 22.15
N GLY A 189 -4.06 10.52 21.49
CA GLY A 189 -3.33 11.67 22.02
C GLY A 189 -1.81 11.53 21.99
N THR A 190 -1.25 10.63 21.17
CA THR A 190 0.20 10.41 21.06
C THR A 190 0.71 10.56 19.62
N GLY A 191 2.01 10.71 19.49
CA GLY A 191 2.68 10.83 18.19
C GLY A 191 2.67 12.24 17.63
N LEU A 192 3.13 12.36 16.39
CA LEU A 192 3.23 13.62 15.69
C LEU A 192 1.84 14.23 15.45
N ARG A 193 1.73 15.54 15.63
CA ARG A 193 0.54 16.31 15.28
C ARG A 193 0.57 16.70 13.81
N LEU A 194 -0.53 16.44 13.11
CA LEU A 194 -0.63 16.75 11.69
C LEU A 194 -0.72 18.25 11.43
N GLU A 195 0.01 18.70 10.42
CA GLU A 195 0.03 20.09 9.95
C GLU A 195 -0.27 20.13 8.43
N PRO A 196 -0.87 21.24 7.94
CA PRO A 196 -1.07 21.42 6.50
C PRO A 196 0.23 21.33 5.72
N GLY A 197 0.18 20.64 4.57
CA GLY A 197 1.35 20.42 3.72
C GLY A 197 2.12 19.12 4.03
N MET A 198 1.77 18.40 5.09
CA MET A 198 2.27 17.02 5.28
C MET A 198 1.65 16.09 4.24
N THR A 199 2.48 15.19 3.69
CA THR A 199 2.07 14.15 2.76
C THR A 199 2.57 12.80 3.25
N PHE A 200 1.68 11.81 3.35
CA PHE A 200 2.02 10.49 3.89
C PHE A 200 1.04 9.42 3.39
N THR A 201 1.39 8.15 3.55
CA THR A 201 0.54 7.01 3.21
C THR A 201 -0.25 6.52 4.42
N ILE A 202 -1.44 5.98 4.17
CA ILE A 202 -2.24 5.19 5.11
C ILE A 202 -2.50 3.84 4.44
N GLU A 203 -1.85 2.81 4.91
CA GLU A 203 -1.72 1.50 4.26
C GLU A 203 -1.83 0.34 5.26
N PRO A 204 -2.96 0.19 5.95
CA PRO A 204 -3.11 -0.82 6.98
C PRO A 204 -2.97 -2.22 6.41
N MET A 205 -2.05 -2.99 6.97
CA MET A 205 -1.86 -4.41 6.72
C MET A 205 -2.62 -5.20 7.77
N VAL A 206 -3.68 -5.89 7.33
CA VAL A 206 -4.64 -6.59 8.22
C VAL A 206 -4.61 -8.09 7.98
N ASN A 207 -4.33 -8.86 9.04
CA ASN A 207 -4.33 -10.32 9.02
C ASN A 207 -5.62 -10.88 9.64
N ALA A 208 -6.17 -11.93 9.04
CA ALA A 208 -7.27 -12.68 9.63
C ALA A 208 -6.85 -13.49 10.87
N GLY A 209 -5.55 -13.73 11.05
CA GLY A 209 -4.96 -14.42 12.19
C GLY A 209 -4.08 -13.51 13.03
N LYS A 210 -2.93 -14.04 13.45
CA LYS A 210 -1.96 -13.28 14.27
C LYS A 210 -1.20 -12.24 13.44
N ARG A 211 -0.79 -11.15 14.09
CA ARG A 211 -0.11 -10.02 13.46
C ARG A 211 1.31 -10.28 12.94
N HIS A 212 1.93 -11.36 13.40
CA HIS A 212 3.36 -11.61 13.18
C HIS A 212 3.68 -11.99 11.74
N THR A 213 4.79 -11.44 11.24
CA THR A 213 5.28 -11.63 9.89
C THR A 213 6.62 -12.36 9.87
N ARG A 214 7.04 -12.76 8.70
CA ARG A 214 8.35 -13.35 8.42
C ARG A 214 8.85 -12.87 7.06
N LEU A 215 10.08 -12.38 7.02
CA LEU A 215 10.79 -12.05 5.79
C LEU A 215 11.30 -13.35 5.13
N LEU A 216 11.13 -13.47 3.83
CA LEU A 216 11.67 -14.59 3.04
C LEU A 216 13.16 -14.38 2.70
N PRO A 217 13.87 -15.46 2.27
CA PRO A 217 15.31 -15.37 1.93
C PRO A 217 15.63 -14.46 0.74
N ASP A 218 14.64 -14.06 -0.06
CA ASP A 218 14.81 -13.10 -1.15
C ASP A 218 15.09 -11.67 -0.65
N GLY A 219 15.00 -11.44 0.66
CA GLY A 219 15.28 -10.16 1.31
C GLY A 219 14.16 -9.13 1.20
N TRP A 220 13.02 -9.44 0.53
CA TRP A 220 11.93 -8.52 0.27
C TRP A 220 10.55 -9.06 0.65
N THR A 221 10.22 -10.25 0.18
CA THR A 221 8.87 -10.82 0.35
C THR A 221 8.56 -11.08 1.81
N VAL A 222 7.53 -10.44 2.31
CA VAL A 222 7.04 -10.58 3.68
C VAL A 222 5.79 -11.45 3.68
N VAL A 223 5.76 -12.47 4.51
CA VAL A 223 4.60 -13.37 4.63
C VAL A 223 4.05 -13.41 6.05
N THR A 224 2.81 -13.81 6.22
CA THR A 224 2.26 -14.12 7.54
C THR A 224 3.05 -15.27 8.17
N LYS A 225 3.29 -15.22 9.48
CA LYS A 225 3.99 -16.30 10.20
C LYS A 225 3.10 -17.54 10.36
N ASP A 226 1.81 -17.36 10.45
CA ASP A 226 0.79 -18.40 10.40
C ASP A 226 0.18 -18.48 8.98
N PRO A 227 -0.32 -19.64 8.52
CA PRO A 227 -0.82 -19.80 7.16
C PRO A 227 -2.24 -19.23 7.01
N VAL A 228 -2.43 -17.94 7.26
CA VAL A 228 -3.71 -17.25 7.09
C VAL A 228 -3.66 -16.28 5.93
N SER A 229 -4.83 -15.93 5.40
CA SER A 229 -4.97 -14.88 4.40
C SER A 229 -4.75 -13.50 5.01
N TYR A 230 -4.20 -12.62 4.22
CA TYR A 230 -3.87 -11.25 4.59
C TYR A 230 -4.36 -10.26 3.52
N THR A 231 -4.56 -9.01 3.90
CA THR A 231 -4.79 -7.92 2.94
C THR A 231 -4.03 -6.65 3.31
N HIS A 232 -3.64 -5.93 2.27
CA HIS A 232 -3.02 -4.62 2.34
C HIS A 232 -3.74 -3.67 1.37
N LEU A 233 -3.98 -2.44 1.80
CA LEU A 233 -4.56 -1.39 0.95
C LEU A 233 -3.87 -0.07 1.26
N THR A 234 -3.43 0.61 0.22
CA THR A 234 -2.90 1.97 0.28
C THR A 234 -3.78 2.87 -0.59
N LEU A 235 -4.12 4.07 -0.14
CA LEU A 235 -4.69 5.09 -1.01
C LEU A 235 -3.61 6.02 -1.55
N PRO A 236 -3.85 6.58 -2.78
CA PRO A 236 -3.00 7.63 -3.30
C PRO A 236 -2.84 8.73 -2.26
N THR A 237 -1.62 9.16 -2.08
CA THR A 237 -1.27 10.30 -1.23
C THR A 237 -2.12 11.50 -1.62
N THR A 238 -3.12 11.84 -0.83
CA THR A 238 -3.85 13.10 -1.00
C THR A 238 -3.28 14.10 -0.02
N PRO A 239 -2.61 15.15 -0.50
CA PRO A 239 -2.21 16.26 0.36
C PRO A 239 -3.46 17.00 0.82
N TYR A 240 -3.52 17.29 2.09
CA TYR A 240 -4.52 18.15 2.72
C TYR A 240 -3.99 19.56 2.93
#